data_f19ddbf159a65be259d4a6f5feac435a
#
_entry.id   f19ddbf159a65be259d4a6f5feac435a
#
_cell.length_a   1.000
_cell.length_b   1.000
_cell.length_c   1.000
_cell.angle_alpha   90.00
_cell.angle_beta   90.00
_cell.angle_gamma   90.00
#
_symmetry.space_group_name_H-M   'P 1'
#
loop_
_entity.id
_entity.type
_entity.pdbx_description
1 polymer ?
#
loop_
_entity_poly.entity_id
_entity_poly.type
_entity_poly.pdbx_seq_one_letter_code
_entity_poly.pdbx_strand_id
1 'polypeptide(L)'
;MLRPGSYKGKLIVVEGIDGSGKSTQIDLLHKWLQSQGKSVYFTEWNSSELVKSTTRLGKQEKMFTPTTFSLLQATDFSDRWENYMLPMLRAGVIVLADRYAFTAFARDVARGVDREWVRNLYSFATQPDLALYFQVPLDIAVERITGARAKIKYYEAGMDLGLSDNKITSFRLFQQRIINEYENMVPEFGLTMMDGTLPVLDLQKRMRSIVRKALQGWEGLPNPTAPARRSARRPVAQPKKELQGEKA
;
A
#
# COMPACT_ATOMS: atom_id res chain seq x y z
N MET A 1 -2.78 -8.48 17.50
CA MET A 1 -3.27 -9.10 16.23
C MET A 1 -4.26 -8.14 15.59
N LEU A 2 -4.18 -7.91 14.26
CA LEU A 2 -5.12 -7.03 13.56
C LEU A 2 -6.55 -7.59 13.66
N ARG A 3 -7.56 -6.70 13.73
CA ARG A 3 -8.95 -7.12 13.86
C ARG A 3 -9.49 -7.67 12.54
N PRO A 4 -10.30 -8.74 12.54
CA PRO A 4 -11.08 -9.08 11.36
C PRO A 4 -12.01 -7.92 11.03
N GLY A 5 -12.06 -7.53 9.76
CA GLY A 5 -12.95 -6.46 9.30
C GLY A 5 -13.88 -6.99 8.23
N SER A 6 -15.17 -6.59 8.30
CA SER A 6 -16.13 -6.82 7.24
C SER A 6 -16.73 -5.48 6.86
N TYR A 7 -16.21 -4.88 5.79
CA TYR A 7 -16.68 -3.60 5.27
C TYR A 7 -17.22 -3.77 3.85
N LYS A 8 -18.09 -2.84 3.44
CA LYS A 8 -18.58 -2.78 2.04
C LYS A 8 -17.45 -2.48 1.06
N GLY A 9 -16.47 -1.67 1.46
CA GLY A 9 -15.26 -1.35 0.70
C GLY A 9 -14.20 -2.43 0.80
N LYS A 10 -13.08 -2.19 0.13
CA LYS A 10 -11.92 -3.10 0.11
C LYS A 10 -10.65 -2.36 0.50
N LEU A 11 -9.89 -2.94 1.42
CA LEU A 11 -8.60 -2.43 1.86
C LEU A 11 -7.48 -3.16 1.14
N ILE A 12 -6.78 -2.43 0.25
CA ILE A 12 -5.62 -2.92 -0.48
C ILE A 12 -4.39 -2.15 0.03
N VAL A 13 -3.41 -2.88 0.50
CA VAL A 13 -2.21 -2.34 1.14
C VAL A 13 -0.98 -2.72 0.32
N VAL A 14 -0.04 -1.79 0.19
CA VAL A 14 1.23 -2.03 -0.49
C VAL A 14 2.38 -1.72 0.44
N GLU A 15 3.24 -2.71 0.65
CA GLU A 15 4.33 -2.70 1.61
C GLU A 15 5.68 -3.02 0.95
N GLY A 16 6.75 -2.74 1.66
CA GLY A 16 8.12 -3.04 1.26
C GLY A 16 9.09 -1.92 1.63
N ILE A 17 10.38 -2.19 1.50
CA ILE A 17 11.46 -1.25 1.80
C ILE A 17 11.49 -0.05 0.86
N ASP A 18 12.24 0.97 1.21
CA ASP A 18 12.49 2.10 0.32
C ASP A 18 13.32 1.61 -0.89
N GLY A 19 13.03 2.12 -2.08
CA GLY A 19 13.65 1.65 -3.33
C GLY A 19 13.03 0.39 -3.94
N SER A 20 11.99 -0.21 -3.34
CA SER A 20 11.35 -1.43 -3.89
C SER A 20 10.44 -1.18 -5.11
N GLY A 21 10.23 0.07 -5.53
CA GLY A 21 9.40 0.40 -6.69
C GLY A 21 7.90 0.58 -6.41
N LYS A 22 7.47 0.53 -5.14
CA LYS A 22 6.07 0.65 -4.72
C LYS A 22 5.35 1.86 -5.32
N SER A 23 5.90 3.06 -5.16
CA SER A 23 5.20 4.32 -5.49
C SER A 23 4.79 4.37 -6.96
N THR A 24 5.64 3.92 -7.88
CA THR A 24 5.32 3.81 -9.32
C THR A 24 4.16 2.84 -9.55
N GLN A 25 4.19 1.69 -8.89
CA GLN A 25 3.18 0.65 -9.08
C GLN A 25 1.84 1.04 -8.45
N ILE A 26 1.84 1.72 -7.32
CA ILE A 26 0.64 2.24 -6.67
C ILE A 26 -0.03 3.31 -7.53
N ASP A 27 0.72 4.27 -8.09
CA ASP A 27 0.18 5.30 -8.97
C ASP A 27 -0.48 4.67 -10.21
N LEU A 28 0.20 3.73 -10.85
CA LEU A 28 -0.34 3.00 -11.99
C LEU A 28 -1.59 2.15 -11.63
N LEU A 29 -1.60 1.54 -10.44
CA LEU A 29 -2.76 0.78 -9.96
C LEU A 29 -3.93 1.70 -9.65
N HIS A 30 -3.70 2.84 -8.99
CA HIS A 30 -4.71 3.83 -8.66
C HIS A 30 -5.43 4.33 -9.94
N LYS A 31 -4.66 4.79 -10.93
CA LYS A 31 -5.17 5.23 -12.23
C LYS A 31 -5.94 4.13 -12.95
N TRP A 32 -5.44 2.90 -12.89
CA TRP A 32 -6.12 1.77 -13.50
C TRP A 32 -7.45 1.46 -12.80
N LEU A 33 -7.53 1.42 -11.48
CA LEU A 33 -8.78 1.19 -10.74
C LEU A 33 -9.82 2.26 -11.08
N GLN A 34 -9.40 3.54 -11.14
CA GLN A 34 -10.28 4.64 -11.56
C GLN A 34 -10.79 4.45 -13.00
N SER A 35 -9.93 4.02 -13.95
CA SER A 35 -10.33 3.72 -15.34
C SER A 35 -11.29 2.54 -15.45
N GLN A 36 -11.31 1.64 -14.43
CA GLN A 36 -12.30 0.57 -14.32
C GLN A 36 -13.62 1.04 -13.68
N GLY A 37 -13.80 2.33 -13.45
CA GLY A 37 -14.99 2.91 -12.84
C GLY A 37 -15.13 2.68 -11.34
N LYS A 38 -14.02 2.37 -10.64
CA LYS A 38 -14.03 2.16 -9.19
C LYS A 38 -13.74 3.45 -8.44
N SER A 39 -14.46 3.69 -7.34
CA SER A 39 -14.09 4.73 -6.37
C SER A 39 -12.91 4.27 -5.55
N VAL A 40 -11.86 5.08 -5.51
CA VAL A 40 -10.61 4.78 -4.80
C VAL A 40 -10.20 5.96 -3.93
N TYR A 41 -9.99 5.72 -2.66
CA TYR A 41 -9.35 6.63 -1.73
C TYR A 41 -7.90 6.20 -1.55
N PHE A 42 -6.97 7.08 -1.88
CA PHE A 42 -5.54 6.85 -1.68
C PHE A 42 -5.06 7.49 -0.38
N THR A 43 -4.22 6.78 0.36
CA THR A 43 -3.57 7.28 1.58
C THR A 43 -2.13 6.80 1.66
N GLU A 44 -1.26 7.61 2.24
CA GLU A 44 0.14 7.28 2.44
C GLU A 44 0.59 7.49 3.90
N TRP A 45 1.69 6.86 4.27
CA TRP A 45 2.27 6.95 5.61
C TRP A 45 2.76 8.37 5.91
N ASN A 46 2.59 8.83 7.16
CA ASN A 46 2.92 10.18 7.62
C ASN A 46 2.12 11.31 6.93
N SER A 47 0.85 11.08 6.64
CA SER A 47 -0.01 12.06 5.97
C SER A 47 -1.05 12.70 6.87
N SER A 48 -1.10 12.36 8.18
CA SER A 48 -1.98 13.02 9.14
C SER A 48 -1.52 14.44 9.44
N GLU A 49 -2.40 15.41 9.21
CA GLU A 49 -2.13 16.82 9.53
C GLU A 49 -2.04 17.04 11.05
N LEU A 50 -2.66 16.17 11.87
CA LEU A 50 -2.67 16.25 13.33
C LEU A 50 -1.25 16.24 13.93
N VAL A 51 -0.35 15.40 13.40
CA VAL A 51 1.00 15.22 13.95
C VAL A 51 2.12 15.63 12.99
N LYS A 52 1.79 16.14 11.82
CA LYS A 52 2.75 16.44 10.75
C LYS A 52 3.83 17.46 11.17
N SER A 53 3.42 18.54 11.83
CA SER A 53 4.35 19.57 12.30
C SER A 53 5.30 19.05 13.36
N THR A 54 4.78 18.31 14.34
CA THR A 54 5.55 17.67 15.41
C THR A 54 6.52 16.63 14.86
N THR A 55 6.04 15.80 13.93
CA THR A 55 6.89 14.79 13.26
C THR A 55 8.02 15.44 12.47
N ARG A 56 7.74 16.55 11.78
CA ARG A 56 8.77 17.29 11.03
C ARG A 56 9.82 17.87 11.95
N LEU A 57 9.39 18.59 12.98
CA LEU A 57 10.30 19.20 13.97
C LEU A 57 11.17 18.15 14.65
N GLY A 58 10.58 17.10 15.21
CA GLY A 58 11.33 16.05 15.89
C GLY A 58 12.32 15.31 14.99
N LYS A 59 12.02 15.17 13.67
CA LYS A 59 12.97 14.62 12.69
C LYS A 59 14.11 15.60 12.39
N GLN A 60 13.84 16.89 12.28
CA GLN A 60 14.87 17.92 12.05
C GLN A 60 15.85 18.01 13.21
N GLU A 61 15.32 18.06 14.41
CA GLU A 61 16.10 18.21 15.66
C GLU A 61 16.63 16.88 16.20
N LYS A 62 16.36 15.75 15.52
CA LYS A 62 16.78 14.40 15.92
C LYS A 62 16.38 14.03 17.35
N MET A 63 15.16 14.41 17.76
CA MET A 63 14.68 14.28 19.13
C MET A 63 14.05 12.92 19.45
N PHE A 64 13.83 12.06 18.47
CA PHE A 64 13.07 10.83 18.68
C PHE A 64 13.92 9.70 19.22
N THR A 65 13.48 9.14 20.35
CA THR A 65 13.81 7.78 20.73
C THR A 65 12.97 6.78 19.91
N PRO A 66 13.35 5.51 19.81
CA PRO A 66 12.54 4.50 19.12
C PRO A 66 11.09 4.46 19.61
N THR A 67 10.87 4.48 20.94
CA THR A 67 9.52 4.44 21.53
C THR A 67 8.71 5.69 21.20
N THR A 68 9.28 6.89 21.38
CA THR A 68 8.58 8.16 21.06
C THR A 68 8.23 8.22 19.57
N PHE A 69 9.12 7.73 18.70
CA PHE A 69 8.87 7.71 17.28
C PHE A 69 7.72 6.74 16.93
N SER A 70 7.69 5.56 17.54
CA SER A 70 6.62 4.57 17.36
C SER A 70 5.26 5.13 17.80
N LEU A 71 5.17 5.76 18.97
CA LEU A 71 3.94 6.40 19.47
C LEU A 71 3.43 7.48 18.52
N LEU A 72 4.33 8.32 18.01
CA LEU A 72 3.96 9.39 17.08
C LEU A 72 3.47 8.84 15.73
N GLN A 73 4.09 7.76 15.24
CA GLN A 73 3.64 7.06 14.03
C GLN A 73 2.28 6.37 14.24
N ALA A 74 2.04 5.82 15.43
CA ALA A 74 0.75 5.23 15.78
C ALA A 74 -0.36 6.28 15.85
N THR A 75 -0.05 7.49 16.35
CA THR A 75 -0.99 8.61 16.36
C THR A 75 -1.34 9.06 14.94
N ASP A 76 -0.33 9.20 14.04
CA ASP A 76 -0.57 9.46 12.61
C ASP A 76 -1.50 8.40 11.99
N PHE A 77 -1.21 7.14 12.27
CA PHE A 77 -1.99 6.04 11.71
C PHE A 77 -3.41 5.99 12.27
N SER A 78 -3.61 6.20 13.57
CA SER A 78 -4.92 6.21 14.22
C SER A 78 -5.81 7.31 13.63
N ASP A 79 -5.29 8.53 13.50
CA ASP A 79 -6.02 9.63 12.88
C ASP A 79 -6.47 9.29 11.45
N ARG A 80 -5.53 8.79 10.62
CA ARG A 80 -5.85 8.38 9.25
C ARG A 80 -6.84 7.22 9.19
N TRP A 81 -6.70 6.25 10.10
CA TRP A 81 -7.58 5.10 10.17
C TRP A 81 -9.02 5.51 10.51
N GLU A 82 -9.21 6.26 11.59
CA GLU A 82 -10.52 6.56 12.12
C GLU A 82 -11.25 7.64 11.32
N ASN A 83 -10.54 8.69 10.91
CA ASN A 83 -11.15 9.84 10.27
C ASN A 83 -11.23 9.75 8.75
N TYR A 84 -10.43 8.88 8.10
CA TYR A 84 -10.38 8.80 6.63
C TYR A 84 -10.60 7.38 6.10
N MET A 85 -9.80 6.40 6.50
CA MET A 85 -9.85 5.07 5.90
C MET A 85 -11.13 4.32 6.25
N LEU A 86 -11.50 4.30 7.52
CA LEU A 86 -12.68 3.58 8.02
C LEU A 86 -14.00 4.12 7.44
N PRO A 87 -14.25 5.45 7.36
CA PRO A 87 -15.43 5.98 6.68
C PRO A 87 -15.51 5.57 5.21
N MET A 88 -14.39 5.60 4.47
CA MET A 88 -14.34 5.19 3.07
C MET A 88 -14.65 3.70 2.90
N LEU A 89 -14.10 2.83 3.75
CA LEU A 89 -14.40 1.40 3.75
C LEU A 89 -15.88 1.13 4.04
N ARG A 90 -16.48 1.85 5.00
CA ARG A 90 -17.92 1.75 5.29
C ARG A 90 -18.79 2.21 4.13
N ALA A 91 -18.36 3.22 3.40
CA ALA A 91 -19.05 3.73 2.21
C ALA A 91 -18.95 2.81 0.98
N GLY A 92 -18.14 1.76 1.01
CA GLY A 92 -17.95 0.87 -0.14
C GLY A 92 -16.89 1.33 -1.13
N VAL A 93 -15.94 2.16 -0.69
CA VAL A 93 -14.81 2.66 -1.49
C VAL A 93 -13.62 1.70 -1.35
N ILE A 94 -12.80 1.56 -2.40
CA ILE A 94 -11.48 0.93 -2.26
C ILE A 94 -10.55 1.90 -1.54
N VAL A 95 -9.99 1.47 -0.42
CA VAL A 95 -8.88 2.16 0.23
C VAL A 95 -7.58 1.55 -0.26
N LEU A 96 -6.78 2.35 -0.98
CA LEU A 96 -5.45 1.97 -1.46
C LEU A 96 -4.40 2.65 -0.58
N ALA A 97 -3.72 1.89 0.25
CA ALA A 97 -2.76 2.40 1.22
C ALA A 97 -1.31 2.14 0.78
N ASP A 98 -0.52 3.20 0.58
CA ASP A 98 0.95 3.10 0.54
C ASP A 98 1.45 3.06 1.97
N ARG A 99 1.76 1.85 2.43
CA ARG A 99 2.10 1.49 3.80
C ARG A 99 0.90 1.48 4.76
N TYR A 100 0.95 0.52 5.65
CA TYR A 100 -0.07 0.24 6.66
C TYR A 100 0.60 -0.09 8.01
N ALA A 101 -0.12 -0.69 8.95
CA ALA A 101 0.43 -1.12 10.25
C ALA A 101 1.66 -2.03 10.11
N PHE A 102 1.79 -2.79 9.02
CA PHE A 102 2.97 -3.62 8.75
C PHE A 102 4.26 -2.83 8.62
N THR A 103 4.19 -1.58 8.14
CA THR A 103 5.35 -0.67 8.14
C THR A 103 5.86 -0.41 9.56
N ALA A 104 4.97 -0.20 10.54
CA ALA A 104 5.37 -0.05 11.94
C ALA A 104 5.92 -1.37 12.50
N PHE A 105 5.22 -2.50 12.22
CA PHE A 105 5.69 -3.83 12.64
C PHE A 105 7.12 -4.14 12.17
N ALA A 106 7.48 -3.70 10.96
CA ALA A 106 8.84 -3.87 10.46
C ALA A 106 9.82 -2.82 10.99
N ARG A 107 9.48 -1.53 10.86
CA ARG A 107 10.42 -0.43 11.14
C ARG A 107 10.66 -0.17 12.61
N ASP A 108 9.63 -0.31 13.45
CA ASP A 108 9.75 -0.03 14.88
C ASP A 108 10.47 -1.19 15.58
N VAL A 109 10.16 -2.44 15.19
CA VAL A 109 10.88 -3.63 15.67
C VAL A 109 12.35 -3.61 15.20
N ALA A 110 12.61 -3.20 13.96
CA ALA A 110 13.99 -3.01 13.48
C ALA A 110 14.77 -1.94 14.26
N ARG A 111 14.05 -1.00 14.93
CA ARG A 111 14.62 -0.02 15.85
C ARG A 111 14.79 -0.51 17.28
N GLY A 112 14.40 -1.75 17.57
CA GLY A 112 14.51 -2.36 18.89
C GLY A 112 13.31 -2.13 19.81
N VAL A 113 12.17 -1.64 19.27
CA VAL A 113 10.92 -1.62 20.02
C VAL A 113 10.37 -3.04 20.10
N ASP A 114 9.80 -3.39 21.27
CA ASP A 114 9.24 -4.72 21.49
C ASP A 114 8.15 -5.07 20.47
N ARG A 115 8.25 -6.25 19.87
CA ARG A 115 7.38 -6.73 18.79
C ARG A 115 5.92 -6.83 19.22
N GLU A 116 5.68 -7.38 20.41
CA GLU A 116 4.34 -7.58 20.90
C GLU A 116 3.69 -6.25 21.27
N TRP A 117 4.47 -5.37 21.89
CA TRP A 117 4.01 -4.02 22.20
C TRP A 117 3.60 -3.24 20.94
N VAL A 118 4.41 -3.27 19.87
CA VAL A 118 4.06 -2.60 18.59
C VAL A 118 2.77 -3.21 18.01
N ARG A 119 2.62 -4.53 18.00
CA ARG A 119 1.40 -5.17 17.51
C ARG A 119 0.17 -4.81 18.32
N ASN A 120 0.30 -4.72 19.65
CA ASN A 120 -0.78 -4.30 20.54
C ASN A 120 -1.16 -2.84 20.32
N LEU A 121 -0.17 -1.96 20.08
CA LEU A 121 -0.39 -0.55 19.79
C LEU A 121 -1.26 -0.32 18.54
N TYR A 122 -1.15 -1.19 17.53
CA TYR A 122 -1.95 -1.14 16.29
C TYR A 122 -3.13 -2.13 16.29
N SER A 123 -3.52 -2.70 17.43
CA SER A 123 -4.58 -3.71 17.52
C SER A 123 -5.99 -3.21 17.11
N PHE A 124 -6.17 -1.89 16.99
CA PHE A 124 -7.40 -1.28 16.49
C PHE A 124 -7.52 -1.36 14.96
N ALA A 125 -6.42 -1.58 14.25
CA ALA A 125 -6.40 -1.67 12.79
C ALA A 125 -7.03 -2.99 12.30
N THR A 126 -7.61 -2.95 11.09
CA THR A 126 -8.23 -4.12 10.46
C THR A 126 -7.22 -4.87 9.59
N GLN A 127 -7.41 -6.19 9.47
CA GLN A 127 -6.67 -6.97 8.50
C GLN A 127 -7.09 -6.56 7.07
N PRO A 128 -6.13 -6.25 6.18
CA PRO A 128 -6.44 -5.90 4.80
C PRO A 128 -7.09 -7.06 4.02
N ASP A 129 -7.95 -6.73 3.05
CA ASP A 129 -8.45 -7.72 2.07
C ASP A 129 -7.33 -8.22 1.15
N LEU A 130 -6.32 -7.37 0.90
CA LEU A 130 -5.13 -7.71 0.14
C LEU A 130 -3.94 -6.88 0.63
N ALA A 131 -2.86 -7.56 1.03
CA ALA A 131 -1.59 -6.93 1.35
C ALA A 131 -0.51 -7.42 0.38
N LEU A 132 0.06 -6.49 -0.39
CA LEU A 132 1.09 -6.73 -1.38
C LEU A 132 2.46 -6.33 -0.81
N TYR A 133 3.39 -7.27 -0.69
CA TYR A 133 4.75 -7.01 -0.24
C TYR A 133 5.72 -7.01 -1.42
N PHE A 134 6.32 -5.86 -1.71
CA PHE A 134 7.32 -5.68 -2.76
C PHE A 134 8.70 -6.05 -2.25
N GLN A 135 9.14 -7.25 -2.59
CA GLN A 135 10.45 -7.77 -2.27
C GLN A 135 11.46 -7.38 -3.36
N VAL A 136 12.60 -6.86 -2.95
CA VAL A 136 13.77 -6.61 -3.81
C VAL A 136 15.04 -6.94 -3.05
N PRO A 137 16.10 -7.43 -3.71
CA PRO A 137 17.44 -7.50 -3.13
C PRO A 137 17.88 -6.13 -2.62
N LEU A 138 18.53 -6.10 -1.45
CA LEU A 138 18.97 -4.87 -0.81
C LEU A 138 19.86 -4.03 -1.72
N ASP A 139 20.75 -4.65 -2.48
CA ASP A 139 21.66 -3.95 -3.41
C ASP A 139 20.89 -3.16 -4.48
N ILE A 140 19.84 -3.76 -5.06
CA ILE A 140 18.97 -3.10 -6.03
C ILE A 140 18.22 -1.92 -5.39
N ALA A 141 17.75 -2.09 -4.15
CA ALA A 141 17.08 -1.00 -3.44
C ALA A 141 18.04 0.17 -3.16
N VAL A 142 19.26 -0.12 -2.74
CA VAL A 142 20.31 0.88 -2.50
C VAL A 142 20.65 1.61 -3.79
N GLU A 143 20.90 0.89 -4.89
CA GLU A 143 21.19 1.48 -6.20
C GLU A 143 20.09 2.43 -6.66
N ARG A 144 18.83 2.00 -6.57
CA ARG A 144 17.68 2.83 -6.96
C ARG A 144 17.55 4.10 -6.12
N ILE A 145 17.81 4.02 -4.80
CA ILE A 145 17.72 5.19 -3.92
C ILE A 145 18.87 6.16 -4.18
N THR A 146 20.09 5.66 -4.30
CA THR A 146 21.27 6.50 -4.52
C THR A 146 21.28 7.11 -5.92
N GLY A 147 20.74 6.42 -6.93
CA GLY A 147 20.56 6.95 -8.27
C GLY A 147 19.42 7.95 -8.41
N ALA A 148 18.35 7.84 -7.60
CA ALA A 148 17.19 8.70 -7.70
C ALA A 148 17.22 9.92 -6.77
N ARG A 149 18.00 9.90 -5.70
CA ARG A 149 18.05 10.95 -4.67
C ARG A 149 19.46 11.35 -4.30
N ALA A 150 19.71 12.64 -4.17
CA ALA A 150 21.02 13.16 -3.75
C ALA A 150 21.38 12.80 -2.29
N LYS A 151 20.39 12.53 -1.41
CA LYS A 151 20.65 12.24 0.03
C LYS A 151 19.60 11.30 0.62
N ILE A 152 20.08 10.26 1.33
CA ILE A 152 19.25 9.43 2.22
C ILE A 152 19.00 10.23 3.51
N LYS A 153 17.76 10.23 4.02
CA LYS A 153 17.40 10.96 5.24
C LYS A 153 17.96 10.26 6.49
N TYR A 154 18.15 11.02 7.58
CA TYR A 154 18.74 10.52 8.82
C TYR A 154 18.03 9.28 9.37
N TYR A 155 16.71 9.36 9.59
CA TYR A 155 15.90 8.24 10.11
C TYR A 155 15.63 7.13 9.07
N GLU A 156 15.70 7.41 7.77
CA GLU A 156 15.65 6.38 6.73
C GLU A 156 16.91 5.50 6.76
N ALA A 157 18.03 6.12 7.09
CA ALA A 157 19.31 5.45 7.20
C ALA A 157 19.52 4.71 8.54
N GLY A 158 18.60 4.83 9.49
CA GLY A 158 18.80 4.26 10.83
C GLY A 158 19.97 4.89 11.59
N MET A 159 20.34 6.16 11.27
CA MET A 159 21.43 6.86 11.96
C MET A 159 21.11 7.13 13.44
N ASP A 160 19.82 7.10 13.78
CA ASP A 160 19.31 7.17 15.16
C ASP A 160 19.67 5.95 16.01
N LEU A 161 20.13 4.87 15.38
CA LEU A 161 20.48 3.60 16.02
C LEU A 161 21.99 3.41 16.22
N GLY A 162 22.82 4.30 15.69
CA GLY A 162 24.28 4.17 15.79
C GLY A 162 24.84 2.91 15.13
N LEU A 163 24.19 2.38 14.08
CA LEU A 163 24.61 1.13 13.42
C LEU A 163 25.95 1.26 12.68
N SER A 164 26.28 2.46 12.21
CA SER A 164 27.52 2.81 11.55
C SER A 164 27.60 4.33 11.41
N ASP A 165 28.81 4.88 11.45
CA ASP A 165 29.08 6.30 11.14
C ASP A 165 28.89 6.60 9.66
N ASN A 166 29.07 5.60 8.78
CA ASN A 166 28.80 5.71 7.37
C ASN A 166 27.31 5.55 7.09
N LYS A 167 26.68 6.59 6.53
CA LYS A 167 25.24 6.63 6.29
C LYS A 167 24.74 5.52 5.36
N ILE A 168 25.49 5.14 4.32
CA ILE A 168 25.09 4.08 3.37
C ILE A 168 25.19 2.73 4.08
N THR A 169 26.23 2.50 4.86
CA THR A 169 26.38 1.26 5.65
C THR A 169 25.27 1.15 6.69
N SER A 170 24.98 2.24 7.42
CA SER A 170 23.89 2.28 8.39
C SER A 170 22.54 2.00 7.71
N PHE A 171 22.27 2.61 6.54
CA PHE A 171 21.08 2.35 5.74
C PHE A 171 20.97 0.87 5.37
N ARG A 172 22.03 0.24 4.87
CA ARG A 172 22.04 -1.19 4.53
C ARG A 172 21.70 -2.06 5.73
N LEU A 173 22.35 -1.84 6.85
CA LEU A 173 22.11 -2.60 8.09
C LEU A 173 20.66 -2.44 8.57
N PHE A 174 20.14 -1.23 8.54
CA PHE A 174 18.79 -0.95 8.98
C PHE A 174 17.74 -1.54 8.01
N GLN A 175 17.90 -1.37 6.70
CA GLN A 175 16.98 -1.95 5.72
C GLN A 175 17.00 -3.49 5.74
N GLN A 176 18.16 -4.11 6.03
CA GLN A 176 18.22 -5.56 6.18
C GLN A 176 17.37 -6.04 7.38
N ARG A 177 17.42 -5.33 8.51
CA ARG A 177 16.54 -5.63 9.64
C ARG A 177 15.06 -5.52 9.27
N ILE A 178 14.70 -4.49 8.50
CA ILE A 178 13.32 -4.30 8.02
C ILE A 178 12.89 -5.41 7.06
N ILE A 179 13.76 -5.84 6.15
CA ILE A 179 13.51 -6.97 5.25
C ILE A 179 13.19 -8.23 6.06
N ASN A 180 14.04 -8.55 7.04
CA ASN A 180 13.85 -9.73 7.89
C ASN A 180 12.50 -9.70 8.61
N GLU A 181 12.06 -8.52 9.09
CA GLU A 181 10.74 -8.39 9.72
C GLU A 181 9.59 -8.59 8.71
N TYR A 182 9.70 -8.08 7.48
CA TYR A 182 8.71 -8.35 6.45
C TYR A 182 8.65 -9.82 6.06
N GLU A 183 9.79 -10.50 5.93
CA GLU A 183 9.85 -11.93 5.62
C GLU A 183 9.17 -12.78 6.70
N ASN A 184 9.35 -12.44 7.98
CA ASN A 184 8.62 -13.07 9.09
C ASN A 184 7.10 -12.83 8.98
N MET A 185 6.68 -11.64 8.54
CA MET A 185 5.27 -11.27 8.40
C MET A 185 4.57 -11.93 7.19
N VAL A 186 5.31 -12.37 6.17
CA VAL A 186 4.71 -13.02 4.99
C VAL A 186 3.83 -14.21 5.38
N PRO A 187 4.31 -15.22 6.12
CA PRO A 187 3.44 -16.32 6.57
C PRO A 187 2.48 -15.93 7.68
N GLU A 188 2.86 -14.98 8.55
CA GLU A 188 2.07 -14.58 9.71
C GLU A 188 0.74 -13.88 9.31
N PHE A 189 0.80 -13.01 8.29
CA PHE A 189 -0.34 -12.20 7.85
C PHE A 189 -0.82 -12.53 6.43
N GLY A 190 -0.23 -13.52 5.77
CA GLY A 190 -0.58 -13.89 4.40
C GLY A 190 -0.25 -12.80 3.38
N LEU A 191 0.90 -12.13 3.52
CA LEU A 191 1.30 -11.10 2.57
C LEU A 191 1.56 -11.71 1.20
N THR A 192 1.01 -11.12 0.15
CA THR A 192 1.24 -11.55 -1.23
C THR A 192 2.53 -10.95 -1.76
N MET A 193 3.53 -11.80 -2.02
CA MET A 193 4.84 -11.37 -2.49
C MET A 193 4.80 -10.89 -3.94
N MET A 194 5.42 -9.72 -4.17
CA MET A 194 5.60 -9.10 -5.47
C MET A 194 7.09 -8.98 -5.76
N ASP A 195 7.56 -9.57 -6.85
CA ASP A 195 8.96 -9.43 -7.27
C ASP A 195 9.22 -8.02 -7.83
N GLY A 196 9.76 -7.15 -6.99
CA GLY A 196 10.07 -5.77 -7.33
C GLY A 196 11.27 -5.60 -8.30
N THR A 197 11.89 -6.69 -8.75
CA THR A 197 12.97 -6.67 -9.77
C THR A 197 12.43 -6.66 -11.19
N LEU A 198 11.18 -7.09 -11.36
CA LEU A 198 10.54 -7.18 -12.67
C LEU A 198 10.41 -5.80 -13.35
N PRO A 199 10.40 -5.75 -14.68
CA PRO A 199 10.07 -4.55 -15.44
C PRO A 199 8.73 -3.96 -14.99
N VAL A 200 8.63 -2.62 -14.99
CA VAL A 200 7.45 -1.88 -14.46
C VAL A 200 6.13 -2.40 -15.03
N LEU A 201 6.06 -2.65 -16.34
CA LEU A 201 4.82 -3.08 -16.99
C LEU A 201 4.45 -4.52 -16.64
N ASP A 202 5.41 -5.41 -16.49
CA ASP A 202 5.13 -6.83 -16.16
C ASP A 202 4.72 -6.97 -14.70
N LEU A 203 5.39 -6.26 -13.81
CA LEU A 203 4.99 -6.18 -12.41
C LEU A 203 3.58 -5.61 -12.28
N GLN A 204 3.24 -4.56 -13.06
CA GLN A 204 1.92 -3.97 -13.08
C GLN A 204 0.84 -4.93 -13.62
N LYS A 205 1.14 -5.72 -14.67
CA LYS A 205 0.21 -6.77 -15.17
C LYS A 205 -0.09 -7.79 -14.07
N ARG A 206 0.96 -8.27 -13.38
CA ARG A 206 0.82 -9.22 -12.27
C ARG A 206 0.00 -8.62 -11.13
N MET A 207 0.30 -7.40 -10.70
CA MET A 207 -0.43 -6.69 -9.65
C MET A 207 -1.91 -6.54 -9.99
N ARG A 208 -2.25 -6.09 -11.20
CA ARG A 208 -3.64 -5.97 -11.68
C ARG A 208 -4.37 -7.30 -11.70
N SER A 209 -3.70 -8.40 -12.07
CA SER A 209 -4.29 -9.74 -12.06
C SER A 209 -4.68 -10.16 -10.65
N ILE A 210 -3.79 -9.97 -9.68
CA ILE A 210 -4.03 -10.27 -8.26
C ILE A 210 -5.19 -9.42 -7.72
N VAL A 211 -5.16 -8.10 -7.98
CA VAL A 211 -6.21 -7.17 -7.54
C VAL A 211 -7.56 -7.52 -8.17
N ARG A 212 -7.63 -7.87 -9.47
CA ARG A 212 -8.88 -8.34 -10.09
C ARG A 212 -9.46 -9.56 -9.37
N LYS A 213 -8.59 -10.52 -9.01
CA LYS A 213 -9.02 -11.72 -8.27
C LYS A 213 -9.56 -11.35 -6.89
N ALA A 214 -8.89 -10.46 -6.17
CA ALA A 214 -9.33 -10.00 -4.85
C ALA A 214 -10.64 -9.19 -4.90
N LEU A 215 -10.93 -8.54 -6.03
CA LEU A 215 -12.17 -7.78 -6.26
C LEU A 215 -13.25 -8.58 -6.97
N GLN A 216 -13.05 -9.87 -7.21
CA GLN A 216 -14.06 -10.70 -7.91
C GLN A 216 -15.35 -10.79 -7.09
N GLY A 217 -16.49 -10.48 -7.73
CA GLY A 217 -17.81 -10.45 -7.06
C GLY A 217 -18.05 -9.22 -6.18
N TRP A 218 -17.07 -8.32 -6.04
CA TRP A 218 -17.27 -7.08 -5.30
C TRP A 218 -17.77 -5.95 -6.24
N GLU A 219 -18.93 -5.40 -5.95
CA GLU A 219 -19.54 -4.32 -6.76
C GLU A 219 -19.06 -2.94 -6.30
N GLY A 220 -19.01 -2.69 -5.01
CA GLY A 220 -18.53 -1.46 -4.40
C GLY A 220 -19.20 -0.18 -4.87
N LEU A 221 -18.72 0.97 -4.40
CA LEU A 221 -19.21 2.28 -4.84
C LEU A 221 -18.59 2.63 -6.21
N PRO A 222 -19.41 2.96 -7.25
CA PRO A 222 -18.89 3.38 -8.55
C PRO A 222 -18.23 4.76 -8.45
N ASN A 223 -17.23 5.01 -9.30
CA ASN A 223 -16.63 6.33 -9.41
C ASN A 223 -17.58 7.29 -10.12
N PRO A 224 -18.06 8.37 -9.48
CA PRO A 224 -19.02 9.29 -10.07
C PRO A 224 -18.46 10.08 -11.26
N THR A 225 -17.13 10.18 -11.40
CA THR A 225 -16.45 10.86 -12.51
C THR A 225 -15.99 9.91 -13.61
N ALA A 226 -16.24 8.61 -13.47
CA ALA A 226 -15.87 7.65 -14.49
C ALA A 226 -16.73 7.87 -15.76
N PRO A 227 -16.12 7.84 -16.97
CA PRO A 227 -16.91 7.88 -18.19
C PRO A 227 -17.88 6.70 -18.20
N ALA A 228 -19.15 6.96 -18.51
CA ALA A 228 -20.18 5.94 -18.58
C ALA A 228 -19.69 4.75 -19.43
N ARG A 229 -19.71 3.55 -18.88
CA ARG A 229 -19.42 2.35 -19.66
C ARG A 229 -20.39 2.34 -20.83
N ARG A 230 -19.90 2.49 -22.06
CA ARG A 230 -20.71 2.23 -23.26
C ARG A 230 -21.28 0.81 -23.08
N SER A 231 -22.57 0.72 -22.80
CA SER A 231 -23.28 -0.56 -22.80
C SER A 231 -22.99 -1.20 -24.16
N ALA A 232 -22.46 -2.42 -24.14
CA ALA A 232 -22.32 -3.19 -25.37
C ALA A 232 -23.70 -3.19 -26.01
N ARG A 233 -23.86 -2.51 -27.17
CA ARG A 233 -25.09 -2.50 -27.92
C ARG A 233 -25.45 -3.96 -28.17
N ARG A 234 -26.60 -4.39 -27.65
CA ARG A 234 -27.17 -5.67 -28.04
C ARG A 234 -27.24 -5.65 -29.57
N PRO A 235 -26.80 -6.71 -30.26
CA PRO A 235 -26.99 -6.81 -31.70
C PRO A 235 -28.47 -6.61 -31.98
N VAL A 236 -28.79 -5.60 -32.77
CA VAL A 236 -30.14 -5.43 -33.29
C VAL A 236 -30.45 -6.67 -34.15
N ALA A 237 -31.41 -7.46 -33.72
CA ALA A 237 -31.88 -8.61 -34.50
C ALA A 237 -32.33 -8.11 -35.85
N GLN A 238 -31.69 -8.58 -36.93
CA GLN A 238 -32.11 -8.28 -38.28
C GLN A 238 -33.53 -8.89 -38.50
N PRO A 239 -34.48 -8.13 -39.09
CA PRO A 239 -35.78 -8.69 -39.39
C PRO A 239 -35.64 -9.83 -40.41
N LYS A 240 -36.25 -10.97 -40.11
CA LYS A 240 -36.35 -12.09 -41.06
C LYS A 240 -37.06 -11.60 -42.34
N LYS A 241 -36.39 -11.69 -43.49
CA LYS A 241 -37.01 -11.53 -44.79
C LYS A 241 -38.05 -12.65 -44.97
N GLU A 242 -39.32 -12.29 -45.00
CA GLU A 242 -40.38 -13.17 -45.46
C GLU A 242 -40.20 -13.42 -46.98
N LEU A 243 -39.98 -14.67 -47.32
CA LEU A 243 -40.02 -15.14 -48.69
C LEU A 243 -41.52 -15.18 -49.12
N GLN A 244 -41.95 -14.20 -49.91
CA GLN A 244 -43.20 -14.30 -50.64
C GLN A 244 -43.03 -15.36 -51.70
N GLY A 245 -43.78 -16.44 -51.54
CA GLY A 245 -43.92 -17.46 -52.57
C GLY A 245 -44.76 -16.96 -53.70
N GLU A 246 -44.24 -16.98 -54.94
CA GLU A 246 -45.03 -16.89 -56.17
C GLU A 246 -45.73 -18.21 -56.41
N LYS A 247 -47.05 -18.10 -56.55
CA LYS A 247 -47.90 -19.14 -57.19
C LYS A 247 -48.18 -18.70 -58.62
N ALA A 248 -47.93 -19.55 -59.55
CA ALA A 248 -48.73 -19.79 -60.74
C ALA A 248 -48.23 -21.03 -61.42
#